data_b5f9e5f5bcc4a81fad19f6c1f159ad60
#
_entry.id   b5f9e5f5bcc4a81fad19f6c1f159ad60
#
_cell.length_a   1.000
_cell.length_b   1.000
_cell.length_c   1.000
_cell.angle_alpha   90.00
_cell.angle_beta   90.00
_cell.angle_gamma   90.00
#
_symmetry.space_group_name_H-M   'P 1'
#
loop_
_entity.id
_entity.type
_entity.pdbx_description
1 polymer ?
#
loop_
_entity_poly.entity_id
_entity_poly.type
_entity_poly.pdbx_seq_one_letter_code
_entity_poly.pdbx_strand_id
1 'polypeptide(L)'
;MKKYIVLLLCLITVVPIYAQVFTALFADKTLRIDYIFNGNASEQSICLDGLSSLPAWAGRKHHLAELPLQGNGQIVMRNIADGKIIYTTSFSSLFQEWLETDEAKSITKGFENTFLLPYPLQPVEIEITLLDPRRNVRASMKHIVRPDDVLIAQKGISHITPHKYLLQNGNPGKCIDVAILAEGYTPQEMQTFYEDAGIACESLFAHEPFKSMKERLNIVAVAXVQYRSCSQPFHRQRSQRTKAERMETHRLRFSFQYVLFRSLFNYIARKNNS
;
A
#
# COMPACT_ATOMS: atom_id res chain seq x y z
N MET A 1 -42.80 -30.53 -13.41
CA MET A 1 -41.79 -30.73 -12.37
C MET A 1 -40.39 -30.90 -12.94
N LYS A 2 -40.13 -31.75 -13.92
CA LYS A 2 -38.77 -31.93 -14.50
C LYS A 2 -38.15 -30.66 -15.09
N LYS A 3 -38.94 -29.76 -15.71
CA LYS A 3 -38.44 -28.50 -16.30
C LYS A 3 -37.94 -27.51 -15.26
N TYR A 4 -38.51 -27.47 -14.06
CA TYR A 4 -38.11 -26.56 -12.98
C TYR A 4 -36.86 -27.06 -12.25
N ILE A 5 -36.65 -28.38 -12.20
CA ILE A 5 -35.45 -28.98 -11.62
C ILE A 5 -34.21 -28.63 -12.46
N VAL A 6 -34.33 -28.63 -13.80
CA VAL A 6 -33.24 -28.25 -14.70
C VAL A 6 -32.91 -26.75 -14.53
N LEU A 7 -33.93 -25.89 -14.39
CA LEU A 7 -33.73 -24.45 -14.15
C LEU A 7 -33.07 -24.22 -12.81
N LEU A 8 -33.45 -24.97 -11.78
CA LEU A 8 -32.82 -24.85 -10.45
C LEU A 8 -31.38 -25.34 -10.46
N LEU A 9 -31.08 -26.40 -11.21
CA LEU A 9 -29.72 -26.91 -11.38
C LEU A 9 -28.81 -25.89 -12.11
N CYS A 10 -29.34 -25.18 -13.10
CA CYS A 10 -28.58 -24.13 -13.82
C CYS A 10 -28.30 -22.91 -12.95
N LEU A 11 -29.15 -22.60 -11.96
CA LEU A 11 -28.92 -21.50 -11.04
C LEU A 11 -27.83 -21.79 -10.00
N ILE A 12 -27.57 -23.04 -9.68
CA ILE A 12 -26.56 -23.44 -8.68
C ILE A 12 -25.14 -23.40 -9.27
N THR A 13 -25.00 -23.39 -10.61
CA THR A 13 -23.68 -23.45 -11.26
C THR A 13 -23.03 -22.09 -11.53
N VAL A 14 -23.66 -20.98 -11.17
CA VAL A 14 -23.01 -19.64 -11.21
C VAL A 14 -22.22 -19.42 -9.92
N VAL A 15 -21.29 -20.33 -9.63
CA VAL A 15 -20.24 -20.06 -8.65
C VAL A 15 -19.37 -18.95 -9.24
N PRO A 16 -19.08 -17.89 -8.49
CA PRO A 16 -18.29 -16.80 -9.05
C PRO A 16 -16.89 -17.30 -9.45
N ILE A 17 -16.71 -17.48 -10.74
CA ILE A 17 -15.46 -17.93 -11.37
C ILE A 17 -14.26 -17.05 -10.92
N TYR A 18 -14.54 -15.82 -10.57
CA TYR A 18 -13.49 -14.84 -10.18
C TYR A 18 -12.79 -15.16 -8.85
N ALA A 19 -13.48 -15.79 -7.89
CA ALA A 19 -12.85 -16.15 -6.62
C ALA A 19 -11.89 -17.33 -6.76
N GLN A 20 -12.15 -18.22 -7.70
CA GLN A 20 -11.30 -19.38 -7.96
C GLN A 20 -9.98 -19.01 -8.64
N VAL A 21 -9.95 -17.92 -9.41
CA VAL A 21 -8.75 -17.50 -10.15
C VAL A 21 -7.64 -17.05 -9.20
N PHE A 22 -7.95 -16.26 -8.15
CA PHE A 22 -6.94 -15.80 -7.19
C PHE A 22 -6.26 -16.99 -6.50
N THR A 23 -7.04 -17.90 -5.95
CA THR A 23 -6.51 -19.05 -5.19
C THR A 23 -5.80 -20.09 -6.08
N ALA A 24 -6.06 -20.08 -7.40
CA ALA A 24 -5.33 -20.90 -8.35
C ALA A 24 -3.93 -20.33 -8.68
N LEU A 25 -3.73 -19.02 -8.50
CA LEU A 25 -2.50 -18.35 -8.86
C LEU A 25 -1.67 -17.93 -7.65
N PHE A 26 -2.32 -17.63 -6.52
CA PHE A 26 -1.70 -16.98 -5.37
C PHE A 26 -2.10 -17.65 -4.05
N ALA A 27 -1.13 -17.73 -3.14
CA ALA A 27 -1.37 -18.07 -1.74
C ALA A 27 -1.98 -16.86 -1.01
N ASP A 28 -2.65 -17.10 0.13
CA ASP A 28 -3.12 -16.01 1.01
C ASP A 28 -1.94 -15.47 1.85
N LYS A 29 -0.93 -14.96 1.14
CA LYS A 29 0.30 -14.37 1.67
C LYS A 29 0.67 -13.16 0.82
N THR A 30 1.47 -12.27 1.38
CA THR A 30 2.04 -11.13 0.66
C THR A 30 3.50 -11.41 0.31
N LEU A 31 3.87 -11.20 -0.94
CA LEU A 31 5.25 -11.07 -1.37
C LEU A 31 5.64 -9.59 -1.22
N ARG A 32 6.54 -9.31 -0.29
CA ARG A 32 7.15 -8.00 -0.15
C ARG A 32 8.45 -7.97 -0.94
N ILE A 33 8.58 -6.96 -1.80
CA ILE A 33 9.78 -6.73 -2.59
C ILE A 33 10.32 -5.35 -2.24
N ASP A 34 11.57 -5.32 -1.85
CA ASP A 34 12.27 -4.08 -1.57
C ASP A 34 13.21 -3.78 -2.74
N TYR A 35 13.06 -2.60 -3.35
CA TYR A 35 13.90 -2.10 -4.44
C TYR A 35 14.58 -0.80 -4.03
N ILE A 36 15.74 -0.54 -4.61
CA ILE A 36 16.38 0.77 -4.57
C ILE A 36 16.27 1.39 -5.97
N PHE A 37 15.58 2.52 -6.08
CA PHE A 37 15.61 3.36 -7.28
C PHE A 37 16.76 4.33 -7.15
N ASN A 38 17.60 4.42 -8.13
CA ASN A 38 18.86 5.12 -8.03
C ASN A 38 19.13 5.89 -9.32
N GLY A 39 19.73 7.06 -9.20
CA GLY A 39 20.09 7.86 -10.36
C GLY A 39 19.94 9.35 -10.15
N ASN A 40 19.74 10.04 -11.25
CA ASN A 40 19.59 11.50 -11.35
C ASN A 40 18.63 11.82 -12.51
N ALA A 41 18.47 13.11 -12.83
CA ALA A 41 17.53 13.56 -13.86
C ALA A 41 17.80 12.94 -15.25
N SER A 42 19.04 12.56 -15.56
CA SER A 42 19.42 12.02 -16.86
C SER A 42 19.47 10.49 -16.91
N GLU A 43 19.95 9.85 -15.84
CA GLU A 43 20.14 8.41 -15.77
C GLU A 43 19.46 7.80 -14.56
N GLN A 44 18.77 6.68 -14.76
CA GLN A 44 18.02 6.01 -13.70
C GLN A 44 18.24 4.50 -13.77
N SER A 45 18.27 3.87 -12.62
CA SER A 45 18.41 2.42 -12.50
C SER A 45 17.54 1.89 -11.36
N ILE A 46 17.32 0.58 -11.38
CA ILE A 46 16.55 -0.14 -10.36
C ILE A 46 17.41 -1.30 -9.89
N CYS A 47 17.54 -1.46 -8.58
CA CYS A 47 18.22 -2.59 -7.95
C CYS A 47 17.24 -3.34 -7.06
N LEU A 48 17.26 -4.67 -7.14
CA LEU A 48 16.53 -5.51 -6.18
C LEU A 48 17.35 -5.54 -4.88
N ASP A 49 16.72 -5.16 -3.80
CA ASP A 49 17.36 -5.17 -2.47
C ASP A 49 17.01 -6.44 -1.69
N GLY A 50 15.72 -6.83 -1.68
CA GLY A 50 15.34 -8.03 -0.98
C GLY A 50 13.93 -8.52 -1.25
N LEU A 51 13.73 -9.79 -0.89
CA LEU A 51 12.43 -10.45 -0.98
C LEU A 51 12.03 -10.99 0.39
N SER A 52 10.78 -10.78 0.75
CA SER A 52 10.24 -11.40 1.97
C SER A 52 8.77 -11.74 1.80
N SER A 53 8.29 -12.65 2.64
CA SER A 53 6.87 -12.98 2.71
C SER A 53 6.26 -12.53 4.02
N LEU A 54 5.03 -12.05 3.95
CA LEU A 54 4.23 -11.64 5.12
C LEU A 54 2.96 -12.50 5.15
N PRO A 55 2.41 -12.79 6.35
CA PRO A 55 1.15 -13.52 6.44
C PRO A 55 0.00 -12.67 5.89
N ALA A 56 -0.92 -13.32 5.22
CA ALA A 56 -2.14 -12.79 4.63
C ALA A 56 -1.91 -11.79 3.48
N TRP A 57 -2.75 -11.88 2.45
CA TRP A 57 -2.85 -10.91 1.36
C TRP A 57 -4.06 -10.00 1.60
N ALA A 58 -3.82 -8.71 1.64
CA ALA A 58 -4.84 -7.71 1.89
C ALA A 58 -5.22 -6.89 0.65
N GLY A 59 -4.52 -7.10 -0.47
CA GLY A 59 -4.81 -6.39 -1.72
C GLY A 59 -5.98 -6.98 -2.49
N ARG A 60 -6.17 -6.50 -3.71
CA ARG A 60 -7.27 -6.94 -4.58
C ARG A 60 -7.14 -8.42 -4.96
N LYS A 61 -8.29 -9.09 -5.08
CA LYS A 61 -8.38 -10.51 -5.48
C LYS A 61 -9.13 -10.68 -6.82
N HIS A 62 -9.52 -9.58 -7.45
CA HIS A 62 -10.23 -9.54 -8.73
C HIS A 62 -9.51 -8.56 -9.67
N HIS A 63 -9.75 -8.68 -10.97
CA HIS A 63 -9.15 -7.83 -12.01
C HIS A 63 -7.62 -7.75 -11.89
N LEU A 64 -6.99 -8.90 -11.65
CA LEU A 64 -5.59 -9.00 -11.22
C LEU A 64 -4.61 -8.49 -12.28
N ALA A 65 -4.89 -8.79 -13.56
CA ALA A 65 -4.03 -8.39 -14.68
C ALA A 65 -4.35 -7.00 -15.24
N GLU A 66 -5.42 -6.37 -14.75
CA GLU A 66 -5.82 -5.02 -15.19
C GLU A 66 -5.05 -3.95 -14.44
N LEU A 67 -4.73 -2.85 -15.12
CA LEU A 67 -4.07 -1.70 -14.51
C LEU A 67 -5.15 -0.70 -14.06
N PRO A 68 -5.45 -0.63 -12.76
CA PRO A 68 -6.59 0.18 -12.30
C PRO A 68 -6.35 1.68 -12.43
N LEU A 69 -5.13 2.14 -12.22
CA LEU A 69 -4.72 3.54 -12.33
C LEU A 69 -3.34 3.59 -12.98
N GLN A 70 -3.03 4.69 -13.63
CA GLN A 70 -1.72 4.88 -14.24
C GLN A 70 -0.89 5.85 -13.40
N GLY A 71 0.12 5.30 -12.72
CA GLY A 71 1.19 6.06 -12.07
C GLY A 71 2.38 6.23 -13.02
N ASN A 72 3.46 6.80 -12.52
CA ASN A 72 4.72 6.91 -13.26
C ASN A 72 5.66 5.71 -13.07
N GLY A 73 5.14 4.64 -12.47
CA GLY A 73 5.81 3.35 -12.42
C GLY A 73 4.80 2.20 -12.52
N GLN A 74 5.28 1.05 -12.93
CA GLN A 74 4.44 -0.14 -13.13
C GLN A 74 5.18 -1.39 -12.72
N ILE A 75 4.44 -2.34 -12.13
CA ILE A 75 4.94 -3.70 -11.87
C ILE A 75 4.01 -4.68 -12.56
N VAL A 76 4.60 -5.59 -13.33
CA VAL A 76 3.90 -6.67 -14.02
C VAL A 76 4.47 -7.99 -13.53
N MET A 77 3.59 -8.92 -13.17
CA MET A 77 3.97 -10.29 -12.80
C MET A 77 3.44 -11.24 -13.86
N ARG A 78 4.35 -12.04 -14.43
CA ARG A 78 4.04 -13.03 -15.47
C ARG A 78 4.33 -14.44 -14.98
N ASN A 79 3.44 -15.35 -15.28
CA ASN A 79 3.71 -16.77 -15.09
C ASN A 79 4.81 -17.20 -16.11
N ILE A 80 5.87 -17.80 -15.63
CA ILE A 80 7.01 -18.22 -16.49
C ILE A 80 6.58 -19.31 -17.47
N ALA A 81 5.67 -20.21 -17.07
CA ALA A 81 5.30 -21.38 -17.87
C ALA A 81 4.58 -21.00 -19.18
N ASP A 82 3.77 -19.94 -19.18
CA ASP A 82 2.95 -19.58 -20.35
C ASP A 82 3.06 -18.10 -20.74
N GLY A 83 3.87 -17.31 -20.03
CA GLY A 83 4.07 -15.88 -20.28
C GLY A 83 2.89 -14.99 -19.97
N LYS A 84 1.80 -15.53 -19.44
CA LYS A 84 0.58 -14.74 -19.15
C LYS A 84 0.80 -13.78 -17.99
N ILE A 85 0.26 -12.58 -18.15
CA ILE A 85 0.22 -11.60 -17.04
C ILE A 85 -0.82 -12.11 -16.02
N ILE A 86 -0.38 -12.29 -14.79
CA ILE A 86 -1.24 -12.74 -13.69
C ILE A 86 -1.50 -11.66 -12.65
N TYR A 87 -0.67 -10.59 -12.64
CA TYR A 87 -0.89 -9.44 -11.78
C TYR A 87 -0.23 -8.20 -12.37
N THR A 88 -0.90 -7.06 -12.28
CA THR A 88 -0.35 -5.76 -12.69
C THR A 88 -0.72 -4.70 -11.67
N THR A 89 0.22 -3.84 -11.32
CA THR A 89 -0.07 -2.68 -10.48
C THR A 89 0.78 -1.50 -10.94
N SER A 90 0.35 -0.29 -10.58
CA SER A 90 1.12 0.91 -10.83
C SER A 90 1.39 1.65 -9.52
N PHE A 91 2.35 2.55 -9.56
CA PHE A 91 2.76 3.35 -8.41
C PHE A 91 3.28 4.70 -8.87
N SER A 92 3.40 5.61 -7.91
CA SER A 92 4.20 6.84 -8.02
C SER A 92 5.18 6.84 -6.85
N SER A 93 6.36 7.40 -7.05
CA SER A 93 7.43 7.33 -6.06
C SER A 93 8.02 8.71 -5.77
N LEU A 94 8.53 8.87 -4.55
CA LEU A 94 9.27 10.07 -4.14
C LEU A 94 10.54 10.27 -4.98
N PHE A 95 11.16 9.18 -5.45
CA PHE A 95 12.30 9.27 -6.36
C PHE A 95 11.94 10.06 -7.61
N GLN A 96 10.79 9.74 -8.23
CA GLN A 96 10.34 10.39 -9.46
C GLN A 96 9.91 11.84 -9.23
N GLU A 97 9.38 12.16 -8.05
CA GLU A 97 9.11 13.57 -7.66
C GLU A 97 10.41 14.34 -7.48
N TRP A 98 11.40 13.74 -6.82
CA TRP A 98 12.71 14.35 -6.61
C TRP A 98 13.44 14.60 -7.93
N LEU A 99 13.29 13.72 -8.94
CA LEU A 99 13.93 13.88 -10.25
C LEU A 99 13.55 15.20 -10.95
N GLU A 100 12.43 15.81 -10.58
CA GLU A 100 11.99 17.12 -11.13
C GLU A 100 12.66 18.32 -10.46
N THR A 101 13.47 18.10 -9.41
CA THR A 101 14.16 19.17 -8.70
C THR A 101 15.48 19.55 -9.37
N ASP A 102 15.98 20.78 -9.07
CA ASP A 102 17.28 21.21 -9.56
C ASP A 102 18.43 20.37 -8.97
N GLU A 103 18.26 19.85 -7.76
CA GLU A 103 19.26 18.97 -7.12
C GLU A 103 19.53 17.72 -7.98
N ALA A 104 18.49 17.13 -8.55
CA ALA A 104 18.61 15.92 -9.33
C ALA A 104 19.40 16.11 -10.64
N LYS A 105 19.61 17.33 -11.08
CA LYS A 105 20.43 17.64 -12.27
C LYS A 105 21.93 17.44 -12.02
N SER A 106 22.34 17.50 -10.76
CA SER A 106 23.78 17.49 -10.38
C SER A 106 24.16 16.37 -9.41
N ILE A 107 23.18 15.76 -8.73
CA ILE A 107 23.44 14.76 -7.68
C ILE A 107 22.75 13.44 -8.05
N THR A 108 23.41 12.32 -7.76
CA THR A 108 22.83 10.98 -7.84
C THR A 108 22.41 10.54 -6.44
N LYS A 109 21.17 10.04 -6.31
CA LYS A 109 20.64 9.52 -5.03
C LYS A 109 19.97 8.17 -5.21
N GLY A 110 19.94 7.40 -4.11
CA GLY A 110 19.18 6.16 -4.00
C GLY A 110 17.98 6.35 -3.09
N PHE A 111 16.85 5.77 -3.46
CA PHE A 111 15.59 5.79 -2.72
C PHE A 111 15.10 4.37 -2.51
N GLU A 112 14.92 3.98 -1.26
CA GLU A 112 14.31 2.70 -0.92
C GLU A 112 12.81 2.73 -1.24
N ASN A 113 12.33 1.67 -1.87
CA ASN A 113 10.93 1.50 -2.23
C ASN A 113 10.48 0.08 -1.89
N THR A 114 9.35 -0.03 -1.21
CA THR A 114 8.77 -1.32 -0.83
C THR A 114 7.45 -1.52 -1.58
N PHE A 115 7.30 -2.68 -2.20
CA PHE A 115 6.08 -3.06 -2.89
C PHE A 115 5.52 -4.35 -2.31
N LEU A 116 4.19 -4.39 -2.18
CA LEU A 116 3.46 -5.56 -1.71
C LEU A 116 2.66 -6.14 -2.87
N LEU A 117 2.93 -7.39 -3.20
CA LEU A 117 2.28 -8.14 -4.28
C LEU A 117 1.65 -9.41 -3.69
N PRO A 118 0.68 -10.02 -4.38
CA PRO A 118 0.20 -11.32 -3.93
C PRO A 118 1.29 -12.38 -4.12
N TYR A 119 1.41 -13.32 -3.18
CA TYR A 119 2.46 -14.34 -3.18
C TYR A 119 2.13 -15.42 -4.23
N PRO A 120 2.94 -15.62 -5.27
CA PRO A 120 2.62 -16.57 -6.33
C PRO A 120 2.75 -18.02 -5.86
N LEU A 121 1.96 -18.92 -6.45
CA LEU A 121 2.06 -20.38 -6.20
C LEU A 121 3.07 -21.06 -7.13
N GLN A 122 3.41 -20.43 -8.25
CA GLN A 122 4.35 -20.94 -9.25
C GLN A 122 5.42 -19.90 -9.52
N PRO A 123 6.56 -20.30 -10.09
CA PRO A 123 7.61 -19.35 -10.47
C PRO A 123 7.09 -18.26 -11.42
N VAL A 124 7.46 -17.02 -11.16
CA VAL A 124 7.01 -15.85 -11.93
C VAL A 124 8.19 -14.96 -12.31
N GLU A 125 8.05 -14.26 -13.44
CA GLU A 125 8.89 -13.12 -13.78
C GLU A 125 8.18 -11.86 -13.29
N ILE A 126 8.91 -11.01 -12.57
CA ILE A 126 8.45 -9.69 -12.18
C ILE A 126 9.23 -8.66 -12.97
N GLU A 127 8.50 -7.77 -13.64
CA GLU A 127 9.05 -6.65 -14.37
C GLU A 127 8.60 -5.37 -13.68
N ILE A 128 9.57 -4.54 -13.26
CA ILE A 128 9.31 -3.21 -12.71
C ILE A 128 9.86 -2.16 -13.66
N THR A 129 9.08 -1.11 -13.92
CA THR A 129 9.41 -0.08 -14.92
C THR A 129 9.14 1.31 -14.34
N LEU A 130 10.08 2.23 -14.52
CA LEU A 130 9.93 3.66 -14.26
C LEU A 130 9.65 4.36 -15.58
N LEU A 131 8.67 5.24 -15.58
CA LEU A 131 8.18 5.94 -16.77
C LEU A 131 8.28 7.45 -16.56
N ASP A 132 8.63 8.17 -17.61
CA ASP A 132 8.57 9.63 -17.57
C ASP A 132 7.10 10.12 -17.75
N PRO A 133 6.82 11.43 -17.62
CA PRO A 133 5.46 11.95 -17.83
C PRO A 133 4.88 11.67 -19.22
N ARG A 134 5.73 11.42 -20.22
CA ARG A 134 5.32 11.07 -21.59
C ARG A 134 5.18 9.55 -21.78
N ARG A 135 5.30 8.78 -20.72
CA ARG A 135 5.20 7.31 -20.69
C ARG A 135 6.36 6.58 -21.38
N ASN A 136 7.48 7.26 -21.62
CA ASN A 136 8.70 6.58 -22.08
C ASN A 136 9.38 5.86 -20.92
N VAL A 137 9.93 4.69 -21.20
CA VAL A 137 10.66 3.90 -20.20
C VAL A 137 11.99 4.61 -19.86
N ARG A 138 12.20 4.90 -18.60
CA ARG A 138 13.44 5.50 -18.09
C ARG A 138 14.34 4.46 -17.43
N ALA A 139 13.75 3.47 -16.78
CA ALA A 139 14.48 2.32 -16.25
C ALA A 139 13.54 1.13 -16.18
N SER A 140 14.07 -0.06 -16.36
CA SER A 140 13.31 -1.30 -16.21
C SER A 140 14.23 -2.39 -15.64
N MET A 141 13.65 -3.26 -14.84
CA MET A 141 14.32 -4.41 -14.27
C MET A 141 13.40 -5.62 -14.31
N LYS A 142 13.96 -6.77 -14.67
CA LYS A 142 13.26 -8.06 -14.60
C LYS A 142 14.00 -9.00 -13.67
N HIS A 143 13.26 -9.75 -12.88
CA HIS A 143 13.83 -10.82 -12.07
C HIS A 143 12.79 -11.93 -11.87
N ILE A 144 13.30 -13.11 -11.52
CA ILE A 144 12.46 -14.29 -11.28
C ILE A 144 12.24 -14.42 -9.77
N VAL A 145 11.01 -14.72 -9.40
CA VAL A 145 10.65 -15.11 -8.03
C VAL A 145 10.18 -16.57 -8.07
N ARG A 146 10.84 -17.39 -7.29
CA ARG A 146 10.45 -18.79 -7.06
C ARG A 146 9.84 -18.90 -5.67
N PRO A 147 8.60 -19.37 -5.54
CA PRO A 147 7.93 -19.41 -4.21
C PRO A 147 8.64 -20.27 -3.17
N ASP A 148 9.43 -21.25 -3.62
CA ASP A 148 10.19 -22.16 -2.77
C ASP A 148 11.62 -21.68 -2.48
N ASP A 149 12.00 -20.47 -2.91
CA ASP A 149 13.33 -19.93 -2.69
C ASP A 149 13.55 -19.65 -1.20
N VAL A 150 14.57 -20.28 -0.63
CA VAL A 150 14.95 -20.13 0.78
C VAL A 150 15.42 -18.71 1.12
N LEU A 151 15.81 -17.94 0.11
CA LEU A 151 16.25 -16.54 0.29
C LEU A 151 15.06 -15.59 0.50
N ILE A 152 13.83 -16.03 0.26
CA ILE A 152 12.65 -15.22 0.61
C ILE A 152 12.46 -15.27 2.12
N ALA A 153 12.84 -14.20 2.80
CA ALA A 153 12.79 -14.11 4.25
C ALA A 153 11.34 -14.22 4.75
N GLN A 154 11.08 -15.17 5.65
CA GLN A 154 9.74 -15.32 6.25
C GLN A 154 9.59 -14.31 7.38
N LYS A 155 8.89 -13.20 7.13
CA LYS A 155 8.66 -12.17 8.13
C LYS A 155 7.32 -12.42 8.82
N GLY A 156 7.38 -12.82 10.08
CA GLY A 156 6.21 -12.83 10.93
C GLY A 156 5.82 -11.39 11.30
N ILE A 157 4.68 -11.25 11.95
CA ILE A 157 4.30 -9.96 12.54
C ILE A 157 4.58 -10.06 14.04
N SER A 158 5.83 -9.81 14.39
CA SER A 158 6.30 -9.92 15.77
C SER A 158 5.98 -8.68 16.60
N HIS A 159 5.94 -7.52 15.96
CA HIS A 159 5.67 -6.26 16.64
C HIS A 159 4.54 -5.52 15.93
N ILE A 160 3.42 -5.37 16.59
CA ILE A 160 2.29 -4.59 16.09
C ILE A 160 2.48 -3.15 16.55
N THR A 161 2.57 -2.22 15.61
CA THR A 161 2.61 -0.80 15.92
C THR A 161 1.38 -0.41 16.74
N PRO A 162 1.52 0.27 17.89
CA PRO A 162 0.38 0.70 18.66
C PRO A 162 -0.59 1.51 17.79
N HIS A 163 -1.88 1.24 17.96
CA HIS A 163 -2.91 1.84 17.11
C HIS A 163 -4.23 1.95 17.87
N LYS A 164 -5.11 2.80 17.37
CA LYS A 164 -6.46 2.97 17.92
C LYS A 164 -7.45 3.12 16.78
N TYR A 165 -8.52 2.32 16.77
CA TYR A 165 -9.60 2.51 15.81
C TYR A 165 -10.39 3.77 16.17
N LEU A 166 -10.54 4.66 15.21
CA LEU A 166 -11.39 5.85 15.31
C LEU A 166 -12.78 5.57 14.72
N LEU A 167 -12.84 4.69 13.73
CA LEU A 167 -14.09 4.26 13.10
C LEU A 167 -13.92 2.84 12.55
N GLN A 168 -14.86 1.96 12.87
CA GLN A 168 -14.84 0.58 12.38
C GLN A 168 -16.27 0.17 12.00
N ASN A 169 -16.60 0.32 10.72
CA ASN A 169 -17.95 0.07 10.20
C ASN A 169 -18.11 -1.31 9.57
N GLY A 170 -17.02 -1.98 9.23
CA GLY A 170 -17.18 -3.30 8.64
C GLY A 170 -15.90 -4.00 8.20
N ASN A 171 -16.10 -5.06 7.46
CA ASN A 171 -15.03 -5.90 6.96
C ASN A 171 -14.12 -5.10 6.00
N PRO A 172 -12.79 -5.13 6.19
CA PRO A 172 -11.83 -4.45 5.30
C PRO A 172 -11.94 -4.81 3.82
N GLY A 173 -12.51 -5.98 3.49
CA GLY A 173 -12.76 -6.36 2.10
C GLY A 173 -13.93 -5.61 1.44
N LYS A 174 -14.76 -4.93 2.23
CA LYS A 174 -15.96 -4.22 1.77
C LYS A 174 -15.94 -2.73 2.08
N CYS A 175 -15.01 -2.28 2.92
CA CYS A 175 -14.86 -0.88 3.32
C CYS A 175 -13.59 -0.28 2.73
N ILE A 176 -13.53 1.03 2.72
CA ILE A 176 -12.32 1.79 2.44
C ILE A 176 -11.57 1.94 3.76
N ASP A 177 -10.37 1.41 3.83
CA ASP A 177 -9.55 1.47 5.04
C ASP A 177 -8.59 2.65 4.97
N VAL A 178 -8.65 3.52 5.98
CA VAL A 178 -7.82 4.74 6.07
C VAL A 178 -6.96 4.65 7.32
N ALA A 179 -5.66 4.87 7.18
CA ALA A 179 -4.75 4.97 8.31
C ALA A 179 -4.25 6.41 8.47
N ILE A 180 -4.33 6.93 9.69
CA ILE A 180 -3.73 8.21 10.07
C ILE A 180 -2.43 7.87 10.80
N LEU A 181 -1.31 8.40 10.31
CA LEU A 181 0.02 8.09 10.83
C LEU A 181 0.52 9.22 11.74
N ALA A 182 1.23 8.85 12.81
CA ALA A 182 1.78 9.79 13.79
C ALA A 182 3.09 10.44 13.28
N GLU A 183 3.02 11.13 12.14
CA GLU A 183 4.19 11.83 11.62
C GLU A 183 4.45 13.11 12.42
N GLY A 184 5.66 13.26 12.93
CA GLY A 184 6.10 14.44 13.66
C GLY A 184 5.78 14.46 15.15
N TYR A 185 5.18 13.39 15.68
CA TYR A 185 4.96 13.23 17.12
C TYR A 185 6.07 12.38 17.75
N THR A 186 6.48 12.76 18.94
CA THR A 186 7.41 11.97 19.76
C THR A 186 6.65 10.83 20.46
N PRO A 187 7.34 9.81 21.00
CA PRO A 187 6.68 8.75 21.77
C PRO A 187 5.85 9.28 22.95
N GLN A 188 6.29 10.40 23.57
CA GLN A 188 5.60 11.02 24.70
C GLN A 188 4.33 11.77 24.28
N GLU A 189 4.20 12.10 22.99
CA GLU A 189 3.07 12.85 22.43
C GLU A 189 2.01 11.95 21.79
N MET A 190 2.11 10.62 21.96
CA MET A 190 1.17 9.69 21.30
C MET A 190 -0.29 9.89 21.75
N GLN A 191 -0.52 10.29 23.01
CA GLN A 191 -1.87 10.60 23.46
C GLN A 191 -2.44 11.82 22.72
N THR A 192 -1.63 12.88 22.57
CA THR A 192 -2.01 14.07 21.79
C THR A 192 -2.28 13.69 20.32
N PHE A 193 -1.43 12.82 19.74
CA PHE A 193 -1.66 12.32 18.39
C PHE A 193 -3.05 11.66 18.24
N TYR A 194 -3.42 10.79 19.16
CA TYR A 194 -4.73 10.11 19.09
C TYR A 194 -5.91 11.09 19.21
N GLU A 195 -5.74 12.14 20.02
CA GLU A 195 -6.75 13.22 20.15
C GLU A 195 -6.84 14.03 18.85
N ASP A 196 -5.71 14.44 18.28
CA ASP A 196 -5.65 15.19 17.03
C ASP A 196 -6.20 14.35 15.85
N ALA A 197 -5.90 13.06 15.83
CA ALA A 197 -6.43 12.13 14.83
C ALA A 197 -7.95 11.99 14.93
N GLY A 198 -8.49 12.02 16.16
CA GLY A 198 -9.93 12.04 16.39
C GLY A 198 -10.58 13.28 15.82
N ILE A 199 -10.01 14.46 16.11
CA ILE A 199 -10.47 15.76 15.58
C ILE A 199 -10.42 15.75 14.04
N ALA A 200 -9.35 15.24 13.46
CA ALA A 200 -9.18 15.13 12.00
C ALA A 200 -10.28 14.23 11.39
N CYS A 201 -10.57 13.11 12.06
CA CYS A 201 -11.61 12.18 11.63
C CYS A 201 -12.99 12.85 11.64
N GLU A 202 -13.32 13.58 12.71
CA GLU A 202 -14.59 14.34 12.83
C GLU A 202 -14.68 15.42 11.73
N SER A 203 -13.59 16.14 11.51
CA SER A 203 -13.52 17.19 10.49
C SER A 203 -13.71 16.62 9.08
N LEU A 204 -13.17 15.44 8.79
CA LEU A 204 -13.36 14.76 7.52
C LEU A 204 -14.86 14.52 7.25
N PHE A 205 -15.58 14.05 8.25
CA PHE A 205 -17.01 13.74 8.10
C PHE A 205 -17.94 14.96 8.20
N ALA A 206 -17.40 16.15 8.45
CA ALA A 206 -18.18 17.39 8.34
C ALA A 206 -18.41 17.78 6.87
N HIS A 207 -17.68 17.18 5.93
CA HIS A 207 -17.69 17.58 4.51
C HIS A 207 -18.08 16.43 3.57
N GLU A 208 -18.81 16.76 2.50
CA GLU A 208 -19.09 15.82 1.41
C GLU A 208 -17.84 15.64 0.54
N PRO A 209 -17.63 14.46 -0.04
CA PRO A 209 -18.49 13.27 -0.04
C PRO A 209 -18.31 12.36 1.18
N PHE A 210 -17.38 12.66 2.08
CA PHE A 210 -17.00 11.78 3.20
C PHE A 210 -18.15 11.59 4.18
N LYS A 211 -18.96 12.64 4.39
CA LYS A 211 -20.14 12.58 5.25
C LYS A 211 -21.11 11.48 4.79
N SER A 212 -21.47 11.48 3.52
CA SER A 212 -22.36 10.48 2.91
C SER A 212 -21.72 9.08 2.83
N MET A 213 -20.39 9.00 2.83
CA MET A 213 -19.64 7.74 2.70
C MET A 213 -19.20 7.16 4.04
N LYS A 214 -19.57 7.78 5.16
CA LYS A 214 -19.04 7.42 6.49
C LYS A 214 -19.18 5.92 6.80
N GLU A 215 -20.33 5.32 6.46
CA GLU A 215 -20.61 3.90 6.69
C GLU A 215 -19.72 2.95 5.86
N ARG A 216 -19.02 3.48 4.88
CA ARG A 216 -18.14 2.71 4.00
C ARG A 216 -16.65 2.84 4.35
N LEU A 217 -16.33 3.53 5.44
CA LEU A 217 -14.94 3.74 5.85
C LEU A 217 -14.63 3.07 7.19
N ASN A 218 -13.45 2.50 7.28
CA ASN A 218 -12.78 2.19 8.54
C ASN A 218 -11.60 3.15 8.70
N ILE A 219 -11.40 3.70 9.90
CA ILE A 219 -10.29 4.63 10.15
C ILE A 219 -9.51 4.16 11.38
N VAL A 220 -8.19 4.04 11.25
CA VAL A 220 -7.29 3.67 12.33
C VAL A 220 -6.19 4.71 12.47
N ALA A 221 -5.94 5.16 13.70
CA ALA A 221 -4.79 5.99 14.06
C ALA A 221 -3.63 5.07 14.46
N VAL A 222 -2.47 5.20 13.79
CA VAL A 222 -1.31 4.31 13.93
C VAL A 222 -0.10 5.11 14.42
N ALA A 223 0.46 4.72 15.57
CA ALA A 223 1.59 5.38 16.21
C ALA A 223 2.95 5.00 15.59
N UNK A 224 3.23 5.19 14.37
CA UNK A 224 4.11 5.02 13.91
C UNK A 224 4.87 5.79 14.20
N VAL A 225 5.73 5.76 15.11
CA VAL A 225 6.87 6.61 15.40
C VAL A 225 7.93 6.41 14.32
N GLN A 226 8.07 7.39 13.49
CA GLN A 226 9.20 7.40 12.56
C GLN A 226 10.44 7.90 13.31
N TYR A 227 11.37 6.98 13.58
CA TYR A 227 12.71 7.38 13.98
C TYR A 227 13.42 7.92 12.73
N ARG A 228 13.48 9.25 12.59
CA ARG A 228 14.36 9.83 11.59
C ARG A 228 15.80 9.45 11.94
N SER A 229 16.47 8.73 11.07
CA SER A 229 17.91 8.62 11.17
C SER A 229 18.48 10.04 11.06
N CYS A 230 19.21 10.45 12.08
CA CYS A 230 19.63 11.83 12.30
C CYS A 230 20.71 12.22 11.30
N SER A 231 20.34 12.96 10.25
CA SER A 231 21.34 13.65 9.43
C SER A 231 21.00 15.10 9.08
N GLN A 232 19.88 15.64 9.61
CA GLN A 232 19.60 17.08 9.47
C GLN A 232 18.83 17.61 10.69
N PRO A 233 19.35 18.62 11.40
CA PRO A 233 18.57 19.28 12.45
C PRO A 233 17.51 20.17 11.81
N PHE A 234 16.26 19.73 11.90
CA PHE A 234 15.14 20.61 11.59
C PHE A 234 14.94 21.54 12.80
N HIS A 235 15.28 22.81 12.64
CA HIS A 235 14.98 23.81 13.64
C HIS A 235 13.46 23.97 13.75
N ARG A 236 12.86 23.23 14.66
CA ARG A 236 11.46 23.43 15.04
C ARG A 236 11.39 24.64 15.97
N GLN A 237 11.08 25.80 15.40
CA GLN A 237 10.63 26.91 16.25
C GLN A 237 9.27 26.51 16.83
N ARG A 238 9.30 26.06 18.07
CA ARG A 238 8.11 25.77 18.86
C ARG A 238 7.48 27.09 19.28
N SER A 239 6.71 27.71 18.39
CA SER A 239 5.85 28.81 18.83
C SER A 239 4.69 28.19 19.63
N GLN A 240 4.36 28.80 20.74
CA GLN A 240 3.17 28.47 21.52
C GLN A 240 1.94 28.87 20.70
N ARG A 241 1.51 28.00 19.81
CA ARG A 241 0.31 28.24 18.98
C ARG A 241 -0.95 27.84 19.75
N THR A 242 -1.95 28.68 19.65
CA THR A 242 -3.27 28.42 20.21
C THR A 242 -3.95 27.24 19.50
N LYS A 243 -4.96 26.64 20.14
CA LYS A 243 -5.73 25.51 19.60
C LYS A 243 -6.32 25.82 18.20
N ALA A 244 -6.69 27.08 17.95
CA ALA A 244 -7.22 27.54 16.66
C ALA A 244 -6.13 27.57 15.58
N GLU A 245 -4.93 28.04 15.92
CA GLU A 245 -3.80 28.07 15.00
C GLU A 245 -3.28 26.66 14.64
N ARG A 246 -3.39 25.70 15.56
CA ARG A 246 -3.10 24.28 15.24
C ARG A 246 -4.05 23.74 14.19
N MET A 247 -5.34 24.08 14.30
CA MET A 247 -6.35 23.61 13.32
C MET A 247 -6.10 24.15 11.91
N GLU A 248 -5.67 25.42 11.78
CA GLU A 248 -5.34 26.00 10.47
C GLU A 248 -4.08 25.40 9.84
N THR A 249 -3.08 25.05 10.64
CA THR A 249 -1.83 24.46 10.14
C THR A 249 -2.06 23.00 9.71
N HIS A 250 -2.97 22.29 10.38
CA HIS A 250 -3.36 20.92 9.98
C HIS A 250 -4.15 20.89 8.66
N ARG A 251 -4.80 21.98 8.28
CA ARG A 251 -5.51 22.09 7.00
C ARG A 251 -4.60 21.92 5.76
N LEU A 252 -3.30 22.15 5.90
CA LEU A 252 -2.37 22.22 4.77
C LEU A 252 -1.39 21.04 4.67
N ARG A 253 -1.45 20.06 5.59
CA ARG A 253 -0.47 18.96 5.62
C ARG A 253 -1.05 17.55 5.54
N PHE A 254 -2.23 17.37 4.99
CA PHE A 254 -2.73 16.03 4.69
C PHE A 254 -2.07 15.53 3.39
N SER A 255 -0.85 15.04 3.52
CA SER A 255 -0.27 14.19 2.50
C SER A 255 -0.92 12.81 2.62
N PHE A 256 -1.96 12.57 1.83
CA PHE A 256 -2.59 11.26 1.75
C PHE A 256 -1.64 10.29 1.04
N GLN A 257 -0.82 9.57 1.78
CA GLN A 257 -0.14 8.41 1.23
C GLN A 257 -1.11 7.23 1.16
N TYR A 258 -1.68 7.02 0.01
CA TYR A 258 -2.83 6.14 -0.25
C TYR A 258 -2.51 4.66 -0.43
N VAL A 259 -1.35 4.11 -0.04
CA VAL A 259 -0.95 2.85 -0.68
C VAL A 259 -0.73 1.63 0.22
N LEU A 260 -0.66 1.70 1.54
CA LEU A 260 -0.04 0.57 2.25
C LEU A 260 -0.85 -0.12 3.38
N PHE A 261 -2.15 0.09 3.49
CA PHE A 261 -2.79 -0.27 4.77
C PHE A 261 -3.86 -1.38 4.76
N ARG A 262 -4.21 -1.93 3.61
CA ARG A 262 -5.14 -3.07 3.59
C ARG A 262 -4.56 -4.30 4.32
N SER A 263 -3.25 -4.48 4.30
CA SER A 263 -2.57 -5.59 4.99
C SER A 263 -2.61 -5.46 6.51
N LEU A 264 -2.38 -4.26 7.03
CA LEU A 264 -2.38 -4.01 8.48
C LEU A 264 -3.80 -4.16 9.06
N PHE A 265 -4.81 -3.63 8.36
CA PHE A 265 -6.21 -3.74 8.79
C PHE A 265 -6.69 -5.18 8.86
N ASN A 266 -6.43 -5.98 7.84
CA ASN A 266 -6.83 -7.38 7.82
C ASN A 266 -6.12 -8.20 8.90
N TYR A 267 -4.87 -7.89 9.18
CA TYR A 267 -4.13 -8.57 10.24
C TYR A 267 -4.72 -8.25 11.63
N ILE A 268 -4.96 -6.96 11.90
CA ILE A 268 -5.50 -6.52 13.18
C ILE A 268 -6.93 -7.05 13.38
N ALA A 269 -7.75 -7.04 12.32
CA ALA A 269 -9.12 -7.54 12.38
C ALA A 269 -9.19 -9.06 12.66
N ARG A 270 -8.24 -9.85 12.13
CA ARG A 270 -8.19 -11.30 12.40
C ARG A 270 -7.81 -11.61 13.85
N LYS A 271 -6.94 -10.80 14.46
CA LYS A 271 -6.46 -11.05 15.82
C LYS A 271 -7.48 -10.67 16.90
N ASN A 272 -8.39 -9.74 16.61
CA ASN A 272 -9.45 -9.36 17.53
C ASN A 272 -10.66 -10.32 17.50
N ASN A 273 -10.71 -11.24 16.54
CA ASN A 273 -11.77 -12.24 16.40
C ASN A 273 -11.31 -13.68 16.80
N SER A 274 -10.11 -13.83 17.32
CA SER A 274 -9.58 -15.09 17.86
C SER A 274 -9.38 -14.97 19.37
#